data_ef9ff6a647753747ba8544652b55bdf3
#
_entry.id   ef9ff6a647753747ba8544652b55bdf3
#
_cell.length_a   1.000
_cell.length_b   1.000
_cell.length_c   1.000
_cell.angle_alpha   90.00
_cell.angle_beta   90.00
_cell.angle_gamma   90.00
#
_symmetry.space_group_name_H-M   'P 1'
#
loop_
_entity.id
_entity.type
_entity.pdbx_description
1 polymer ?
#
loop_
_entity_poly.entity_id
_entity_poly.type
_entity_poly.pdbx_seq_one_letter_code
_entity_poly.pdbx_strand_id
1 'polypeptide(L)'
;MNSLVNSIYKILDQLGLNAQKRALHIQFSNTDLNNQVFLQRIDGQHGLNQGVSVELICLATSAVIPLKQFIGSQVAIDQVTDQGQLFRSTGVITEAAQGQSDGALTLYKLKLEDATSLWHKRRNSRVFMNKSVVQVIETLFKEWQDKSPLFASSLSLDKSGLKKDYDIRPFIMQSNESDYAFLTRLMRSEGINWLIDEAQLIVPSSATQIQPQKLRLVDDNNEYKALERRKIRFHRSSATEQQDSITSFIGQRSLQSTAVHVQRWQADVLEQEEGAGSVQSKHQHSQNQNNASLGLEQAWHISPAWIQDLNGEDQATASNNNQIEKINQNLSHYYDAQSKQFIANSTVRDAQVGYWFELNEHPEIDQHSGSDKEFLITSKTFYNQNNLPKDLSEQINRLLQQSNWVNSNVDSNNPERQANQLVLQRRNITTVPEYHPLQHRPSTHPQRAKVVGPSGEEIHVDEWGRIKVRFLFTRNEDHSHDGGAMTMTLIPLGWMY
;
A
#
# COMPACT_ATOMS: atom_id res chain seq x y z
N MET A 1 -16.06 39.80 -7.66
CA MET A 1 -16.12 38.36 -7.91
C MET A 1 -15.94 37.45 -6.67
N ASN A 2 -15.72 38.02 -5.49
CA ASN A 2 -15.58 37.24 -4.25
C ASN A 2 -16.90 36.90 -3.55
N SER A 3 -18.06 37.09 -4.20
CA SER A 3 -19.32 37.12 -3.46
C SER A 3 -19.95 35.75 -3.20
N LEU A 4 -19.73 34.75 -4.02
CA LEU A 4 -20.45 33.46 -3.95
C LEU A 4 -19.74 32.42 -3.06
N VAL A 5 -18.41 32.30 -3.11
CA VAL A 5 -17.68 31.49 -2.13
C VAL A 5 -17.87 32.07 -0.75
N ASN A 6 -17.74 33.40 -0.63
CA ASN A 6 -18.09 34.11 0.61
C ASN A 6 -19.59 33.98 0.95
N SER A 7 -20.49 33.84 -0.05
CA SER A 7 -21.90 33.58 0.20
C SER A 7 -22.16 32.13 0.61
N ILE A 8 -21.48 31.15 -0.01
CA ILE A 8 -21.50 29.73 0.46
C ILE A 8 -20.92 29.66 1.87
N TYR A 9 -19.78 30.30 2.12
CA TYR A 9 -19.21 30.36 3.47
C TYR A 9 -20.11 31.12 4.44
N LYS A 10 -20.72 32.27 4.04
CA LYS A 10 -21.71 33.00 4.87
C LYS A 10 -22.97 32.20 5.13
N ILE A 11 -23.50 31.49 4.14
CA ILE A 11 -24.67 30.61 4.31
C ILE A 11 -24.33 29.46 5.26
N LEU A 12 -23.17 28.86 5.11
CA LEU A 12 -22.71 27.81 6.00
C LEU A 12 -22.45 28.34 7.42
N ASP A 13 -21.90 29.53 7.55
CA ASP A 13 -21.68 30.17 8.85
C ASP A 13 -23.01 30.66 9.49
N GLN A 14 -23.97 31.17 8.69
CA GLN A 14 -25.31 31.54 9.16
C GLN A 14 -26.14 30.33 9.63
N LEU A 15 -25.91 29.17 9.04
CA LEU A 15 -26.49 27.89 9.46
C LEU A 15 -25.77 27.31 10.70
N GLY A 16 -24.79 28.04 11.26
CA GLY A 16 -24.01 27.57 12.40
C GLY A 16 -23.08 26.42 12.07
N LEU A 17 -22.84 26.19 10.78
CA LEU A 17 -21.87 25.21 10.27
C LEU A 17 -20.49 25.88 10.21
N ASN A 18 -19.90 26.16 11.37
CA ASN A 18 -18.50 26.56 11.45
C ASN A 18 -17.59 25.43 10.91
N ALA A 19 -16.30 25.72 10.73
CA ALA A 19 -15.35 24.77 10.17
C ALA A 19 -15.43 23.38 10.82
N GLN A 20 -15.69 23.30 12.12
CA GLN A 20 -15.81 22.04 12.87
C GLN A 20 -17.13 21.28 12.64
N LYS A 21 -18.13 21.91 12.05
CA LYS A 21 -19.43 21.29 11.77
C LYS A 21 -19.59 20.80 10.32
N ARG A 22 -18.63 21.07 9.45
CA ARG A 22 -18.58 20.53 8.10
C ARG A 22 -18.06 19.11 8.16
N ALA A 23 -18.66 18.21 7.38
CA ALA A 23 -18.24 16.81 7.35
C ALA A 23 -16.84 16.65 6.73
N LEU A 24 -16.50 17.48 5.74
CA LEU A 24 -15.26 17.41 4.97
C LEU A 24 -14.61 18.78 4.81
N HIS A 25 -13.28 18.81 4.89
CA HIS A 25 -12.44 19.96 4.58
C HIS A 25 -11.36 19.56 3.59
N ILE A 26 -10.90 20.49 2.77
CA ILE A 26 -9.78 20.32 1.85
C ILE A 26 -8.79 21.46 2.02
N GLN A 27 -7.51 21.11 1.99
CA GLN A 27 -6.41 22.06 2.02
C GLN A 27 -5.40 21.68 0.94
N PHE A 28 -5.08 22.62 0.06
CA PHE A 28 -4.05 22.47 -0.97
C PHE A 28 -2.74 23.12 -0.50
N SER A 29 -1.60 22.56 -0.90
CA SER A 29 -0.29 23.23 -0.78
C SER A 29 -0.22 24.49 -1.64
N ASN A 30 -0.92 24.52 -2.77
CA ASN A 30 -1.16 25.73 -3.55
C ASN A 30 -2.27 26.55 -2.88
N THR A 31 -1.90 27.60 -2.13
CA THR A 31 -2.80 28.41 -1.32
C THR A 31 -3.87 29.14 -2.13
N ASP A 32 -3.62 29.42 -3.42
CA ASP A 32 -4.60 30.09 -4.29
C ASP A 32 -5.86 29.25 -4.50
N LEU A 33 -5.73 27.91 -4.46
CA LEU A 33 -6.84 26.98 -4.60
C LEU A 33 -7.74 26.93 -3.36
N ASN A 34 -7.20 27.18 -2.17
CA ASN A 34 -7.94 27.06 -0.91
C ASN A 34 -9.13 28.02 -0.81
N ASN A 35 -9.06 29.16 -1.52
CA ASN A 35 -10.15 30.15 -1.54
C ASN A 35 -11.11 29.97 -2.72
N GLN A 36 -10.83 29.05 -3.63
CA GLN A 36 -11.56 28.86 -4.87
C GLN A 36 -12.28 27.52 -4.95
N VAL A 37 -11.79 26.52 -4.23
CA VAL A 37 -12.20 25.12 -4.35
C VAL A 37 -12.79 24.62 -3.03
N PHE A 38 -13.96 24.01 -3.12
CA PHE A 38 -14.67 23.43 -1.99
C PHE A 38 -14.86 21.93 -2.21
N LEU A 39 -14.53 21.10 -1.22
CA LEU A 39 -14.70 19.64 -1.30
C LEU A 39 -16.15 19.25 -1.03
N GLN A 40 -16.75 18.55 -1.99
CA GLN A 40 -18.13 18.08 -1.88
C GLN A 40 -18.21 16.61 -1.50
N ARG A 41 -17.39 15.77 -2.11
CA ARG A 41 -17.46 14.31 -1.95
C ARG A 41 -16.09 13.69 -2.08
N ILE A 42 -15.89 12.66 -1.30
CA ILE A 42 -14.74 11.74 -1.44
C ILE A 42 -15.27 10.33 -1.65
N ASP A 43 -14.55 9.57 -2.48
CA ASP A 43 -14.76 8.16 -2.72
C ASP A 43 -13.38 7.51 -2.87
N GLY A 44 -13.02 6.59 -2.00
CA GLY A 44 -11.65 6.14 -1.93
C GLY A 44 -11.47 4.73 -1.44
N GLN A 45 -10.26 4.27 -1.66
CA GLN A 45 -9.75 3.00 -1.17
C GLN A 45 -8.36 3.18 -0.58
N HIS A 46 -8.09 2.42 0.46
CA HIS A 46 -6.79 2.30 1.10
C HIS A 46 -6.56 0.83 1.43
N GLY A 47 -5.43 0.28 1.09
CA GLY A 47 -5.10 -1.12 1.33
C GLY A 47 -3.66 -1.31 1.79
N LEU A 48 -3.49 -2.32 2.63
CA LEU A 48 -2.17 -2.84 2.96
C LEU A 48 -1.51 -3.35 1.67
N ASN A 49 -0.28 -2.96 1.40
CA ASN A 49 0.46 -3.30 0.16
C ASN A 49 -0.17 -2.75 -1.15
N GLN A 50 -1.07 -1.77 -1.07
CA GLN A 50 -1.76 -1.18 -2.22
C GLN A 50 -1.68 0.35 -2.25
N GLY A 51 -1.54 1.00 -1.09
CA GLY A 51 -1.54 2.45 -0.96
C GLY A 51 -2.93 3.06 -0.88
N VAL A 52 -3.00 4.37 -1.14
CA VAL A 52 -4.20 5.20 -1.04
C VAL A 52 -4.57 5.75 -2.41
N SER A 53 -5.85 5.65 -2.77
CA SER A 53 -6.40 6.30 -3.97
C SER A 53 -7.80 6.84 -3.65
N VAL A 54 -8.01 8.13 -3.86
CA VAL A 54 -9.28 8.81 -3.54
C VAL A 54 -9.71 9.69 -4.70
N GLU A 55 -10.94 9.51 -5.16
CA GLU A 55 -11.61 10.43 -6.06
C GLU A 55 -12.25 11.55 -5.24
N LEU A 56 -11.98 12.79 -5.61
CA LEU A 56 -12.52 13.98 -4.98
C LEU A 56 -13.42 14.68 -5.98
N ILE A 57 -14.66 14.98 -5.56
CA ILE A 57 -15.53 15.91 -6.28
C ILE A 57 -15.47 17.24 -5.56
N CYS A 58 -15.00 18.23 -6.29
CA CYS A 58 -14.84 19.59 -5.80
C CYS A 58 -15.76 20.54 -6.58
N LEU A 59 -16.15 21.61 -5.90
CA LEU A 59 -16.92 22.72 -6.43
C LEU A 59 -16.05 23.95 -6.51
N ALA A 60 -16.17 24.72 -7.57
CA ALA A 60 -15.56 26.04 -7.67
C ALA A 60 -16.56 27.04 -8.27
N THR A 61 -16.38 28.30 -7.96
CA THR A 61 -17.15 29.41 -8.57
C THR A 61 -16.52 29.89 -9.88
N SER A 62 -15.35 29.40 -10.21
CA SER A 62 -14.63 29.71 -11.44
C SER A 62 -14.59 28.50 -12.36
N ALA A 63 -15.00 28.70 -13.60
CA ALA A 63 -14.88 27.71 -14.67
C ALA A 63 -13.51 27.75 -15.38
N VAL A 64 -12.62 28.62 -14.96
CA VAL A 64 -11.35 28.88 -15.65
C VAL A 64 -10.11 28.53 -14.84
N ILE A 65 -10.24 27.71 -13.79
CA ILE A 65 -9.08 27.23 -13.04
C ILE A 65 -8.31 26.27 -13.94
N PRO A 66 -7.04 26.56 -14.31
CA PRO A 66 -6.26 25.66 -15.14
C PRO A 66 -6.02 24.33 -14.42
N LEU A 67 -6.34 23.22 -15.08
CA LEU A 67 -6.20 21.87 -14.47
C LEU A 67 -4.77 21.57 -14.00
N LYS A 68 -3.76 22.12 -14.67
CA LYS A 68 -2.37 21.96 -14.28
C LYS A 68 -2.03 22.55 -12.90
N GLN A 69 -2.84 23.46 -12.35
CA GLN A 69 -2.64 23.99 -10.99
C GLN A 69 -2.93 22.96 -9.92
N PHE A 70 -3.78 21.98 -10.23
CA PHE A 70 -4.07 20.87 -9.34
C PHE A 70 -2.99 19.78 -9.37
N ILE A 71 -2.44 19.51 -10.56
CA ILE A 71 -1.51 18.40 -10.77
C ILE A 71 -0.22 18.61 -9.96
N GLY A 72 0.17 17.61 -9.16
CA GLY A 72 1.33 17.68 -8.29
C GLY A 72 1.12 18.51 -7.02
N SER A 73 -0.08 19.06 -6.78
CA SER A 73 -0.38 19.70 -5.50
C SER A 73 -0.51 18.65 -4.40
N GLN A 74 0.14 18.88 -3.26
CA GLN A 74 -0.18 18.14 -2.04
C GLN A 74 -1.52 18.61 -1.50
N VAL A 75 -2.31 17.67 -1.01
CA VAL A 75 -3.63 17.94 -0.48
C VAL A 75 -3.81 17.22 0.85
N ALA A 76 -4.42 17.90 1.81
CA ALA A 76 -4.96 17.31 3.03
C ALA A 76 -6.49 17.34 2.99
N ILE A 77 -7.10 16.23 3.36
CA ILE A 77 -8.53 16.06 3.53
C ILE A 77 -8.77 15.77 4.99
N ASP A 78 -9.56 16.60 5.64
CA ASP A 78 -9.95 16.44 7.03
C ASP A 78 -11.43 16.04 7.11
N GLN A 79 -11.70 14.91 7.73
CA GLN A 79 -13.04 14.40 8.00
C GLN A 79 -13.40 14.62 9.47
N VAL A 80 -14.56 15.18 9.74
CA VAL A 80 -15.04 15.36 11.12
C VAL A 80 -15.53 14.00 11.65
N THR A 81 -14.95 13.53 12.73
CA THR A 81 -15.37 12.30 13.42
C THR A 81 -16.64 12.52 14.25
N ASP A 82 -17.23 11.47 14.77
CA ASP A 82 -18.36 11.51 15.72
C ASP A 82 -18.02 12.25 17.03
N GLN A 83 -16.72 12.30 17.39
CA GLN A 83 -16.23 13.05 18.56
C GLN A 83 -15.89 14.52 18.23
N GLY A 84 -16.14 14.97 17.00
CA GLY A 84 -15.83 16.33 16.55
C GLY A 84 -14.36 16.60 16.28
N GLN A 85 -13.51 15.55 16.25
CA GLN A 85 -12.10 15.65 15.87
C GLN A 85 -11.95 15.67 14.35
N LEU A 86 -10.84 16.22 13.86
CA LEU A 86 -10.50 16.20 12.45
C LEU A 86 -9.55 15.04 12.15
N PHE A 87 -10.05 14.03 11.47
CA PHE A 87 -9.27 12.92 10.96
C PHE A 87 -8.69 13.28 9.59
N ARG A 88 -7.36 13.32 9.50
CA ARG A 88 -6.63 13.78 8.32
C ARG A 88 -6.18 12.61 7.43
N SER A 89 -6.37 12.78 6.13
CA SER A 89 -5.74 11.99 5.08
C SER A 89 -5.04 12.92 4.09
N THR A 90 -3.81 12.62 3.71
CA THR A 90 -3.04 13.44 2.78
C THR A 90 -2.70 12.68 1.50
N GLY A 91 -2.19 13.40 0.50
CA GLY A 91 -1.73 12.81 -0.75
C GLY A 91 -1.36 13.86 -1.79
N VAL A 92 -1.15 13.41 -3.01
CA VAL A 92 -0.78 14.22 -4.17
C VAL A 92 -1.86 14.08 -5.24
N ILE A 93 -2.23 15.17 -5.88
CA ILE A 93 -3.15 15.12 -7.02
C ILE A 93 -2.41 14.62 -8.26
N THR A 94 -2.84 13.48 -8.77
CA THR A 94 -2.25 12.83 -9.96
C THR A 94 -3.07 13.03 -11.22
N GLU A 95 -4.40 13.27 -11.07
CA GLU A 95 -5.31 13.52 -12.18
C GLU A 95 -6.30 14.64 -11.83
N ALA A 96 -6.67 15.45 -12.81
CA ALA A 96 -7.67 16.49 -12.66
C ALA A 96 -8.53 16.57 -13.92
N ALA A 97 -9.85 16.70 -13.74
CA ALA A 97 -10.81 16.89 -14.82
C ALA A 97 -11.79 18.00 -14.44
N GLN A 98 -12.19 18.80 -15.42
CA GLN A 98 -13.27 19.77 -15.29
C GLN A 98 -14.57 19.15 -15.78
N GLY A 99 -15.62 19.25 -14.99
CA GLY A 99 -16.97 18.84 -15.33
C GLY A 99 -17.82 19.98 -15.87
N GLN A 100 -19.13 19.80 -15.79
CA GLN A 100 -20.09 20.78 -16.24
C GLN A 100 -20.15 21.99 -15.29
N SER A 101 -20.57 23.12 -15.86
CA SER A 101 -20.82 24.37 -15.17
C SER A 101 -22.21 24.89 -15.52
N ASP A 102 -22.89 25.48 -14.55
CA ASP A 102 -24.16 26.19 -14.77
C ASP A 102 -24.00 27.71 -14.77
N GLY A 103 -22.76 28.19 -14.79
CA GLY A 103 -22.42 29.61 -14.72
C GLY A 103 -22.21 30.13 -13.30
N ALA A 104 -22.73 29.47 -12.28
CA ALA A 104 -22.54 29.81 -10.87
C ALA A 104 -21.55 28.85 -10.20
N LEU A 105 -21.66 27.56 -10.49
CA LEU A 105 -20.81 26.49 -9.97
C LEU A 105 -20.21 25.67 -11.10
N THR A 106 -18.99 25.24 -10.88
CA THR A 106 -18.25 24.33 -11.79
C THR A 106 -17.76 23.14 -10.99
N LEU A 107 -17.93 21.95 -11.56
CA LEU A 107 -17.40 20.73 -10.97
C LEU A 107 -15.95 20.51 -11.40
N TYR A 108 -15.14 20.04 -10.46
CA TYR A 108 -13.82 19.50 -10.69
C TYR A 108 -13.72 18.12 -10.05
N LYS A 109 -13.22 17.15 -10.81
CA LYS A 109 -12.89 15.82 -10.32
C LYS A 109 -11.39 15.69 -10.25
N LEU A 110 -10.89 15.36 -9.06
CA LEU A 110 -9.47 15.21 -8.78
C LEU A 110 -9.22 13.79 -8.28
N LYS A 111 -8.09 13.22 -8.67
CA LYS A 111 -7.61 11.95 -8.11
C LYS A 111 -6.45 12.25 -7.19
N LEU A 112 -6.62 11.90 -5.93
CA LEU A 112 -5.60 11.97 -4.91
C LEU A 112 -5.02 10.58 -4.70
N GLU A 113 -3.71 10.47 -4.76
CA GLU A 113 -2.98 9.25 -4.49
C GLU A 113 -1.83 9.53 -3.51
N ASP A 114 -1.37 8.50 -2.82
CA ASP A 114 -0.14 8.63 -2.04
C ASP A 114 1.08 8.75 -2.96
N ALA A 115 2.20 9.21 -2.39
CA ALA A 115 3.38 9.51 -3.20
C ALA A 115 4.07 8.28 -3.80
N THR A 116 3.73 7.04 -3.38
CA THR A 116 4.27 5.83 -4.03
C THR A 116 3.74 5.67 -5.45
N SER A 117 2.60 6.33 -5.79
CA SER A 117 2.07 6.40 -7.15
C SER A 117 3.08 6.98 -8.16
N LEU A 118 3.97 7.85 -7.70
CA LEU A 118 5.04 8.42 -8.52
C LEU A 118 6.04 7.35 -8.97
N TRP A 119 6.23 6.29 -8.21
CA TRP A 119 7.12 5.17 -8.57
C TRP A 119 6.71 4.46 -9.87
N HIS A 120 5.42 4.53 -10.25
CA HIS A 120 4.95 4.02 -11.54
C HIS A 120 5.46 4.84 -12.73
N LYS A 121 5.85 6.11 -12.52
CA LYS A 121 6.25 7.04 -13.59
C LYS A 121 7.75 6.95 -13.93
N ARG A 122 8.54 6.20 -13.16
CA ARG A 122 9.96 5.96 -13.43
C ARG A 122 10.22 4.48 -13.67
N ARG A 123 10.93 4.16 -14.75
CA ARG A 123 11.32 2.82 -15.15
C ARG A 123 12.84 2.78 -15.32
N ASN A 124 13.47 1.68 -14.93
CA ASN A 124 14.90 1.51 -15.04
C ASN A 124 15.31 0.05 -15.30
N SER A 125 16.57 -0.13 -15.69
CA SER A 125 17.27 -1.41 -15.72
C SER A 125 18.64 -1.20 -15.08
N ARG A 126 18.88 -1.82 -13.94
CA ARG A 126 20.11 -1.66 -13.16
C ARG A 126 20.32 -2.82 -12.21
N VAL A 127 21.51 -2.89 -11.65
CA VAL A 127 21.94 -3.96 -10.76
C VAL A 127 22.40 -3.38 -9.43
N PHE A 128 22.03 -4.04 -8.36
CA PHE A 128 22.53 -3.77 -7.02
C PHE A 128 23.32 -5.00 -6.55
N MET A 129 24.57 -4.77 -6.18
CA MET A 129 25.49 -5.82 -5.71
C MET A 129 25.61 -5.76 -4.19
N ASN A 130 25.63 -6.95 -3.56
CA ASN A 130 25.91 -7.10 -2.13
C ASN A 130 25.03 -6.22 -1.24
N LYS A 131 23.73 -6.23 -1.48
CA LYS A 131 22.73 -5.47 -0.72
C LYS A 131 21.57 -6.34 -0.26
N SER A 132 21.05 -6.05 0.92
CA SER A 132 19.76 -6.57 1.32
C SER A 132 18.62 -5.82 0.60
N VAL A 133 17.44 -6.42 0.59
CA VAL A 133 16.23 -5.77 0.03
C VAL A 133 15.95 -4.43 0.71
N VAL A 134 16.12 -4.35 2.02
CA VAL A 134 15.92 -3.10 2.78
C VAL A 134 16.90 -2.03 2.36
N GLN A 135 18.18 -2.36 2.15
CA GLN A 135 19.18 -1.42 1.65
C GLN A 135 18.87 -0.93 0.23
N VAL A 136 18.29 -1.75 -0.62
CA VAL A 136 17.83 -1.33 -1.96
C VAL A 136 16.66 -0.36 -1.83
N ILE A 137 15.68 -0.66 -0.96
CA ILE A 137 14.56 0.24 -0.69
C ILE A 137 15.06 1.61 -0.23
N GLU A 138 15.97 1.65 0.74
CA GLU A 138 16.58 2.90 1.23
C GLU A 138 17.30 3.68 0.13
N THR A 139 18.07 2.97 -0.69
CA THR A 139 18.82 3.58 -1.80
C THR A 139 17.87 4.25 -2.79
N LEU A 140 16.82 3.55 -3.23
CA LEU A 140 15.85 4.11 -4.15
C LEU A 140 15.01 5.23 -3.51
N PHE A 141 14.62 5.06 -2.25
CA PHE A 141 13.86 6.07 -1.53
C PHE A 141 14.64 7.39 -1.44
N LYS A 142 15.93 7.31 -1.05
CA LYS A 142 16.83 8.47 -1.02
C LYS A 142 16.99 9.10 -2.40
N GLU A 143 17.21 8.29 -3.44
CA GLU A 143 17.31 8.78 -4.81
C GLU A 143 16.04 9.53 -5.27
N TRP A 144 14.87 9.07 -4.87
CA TRP A 144 13.60 9.76 -5.12
C TRP A 144 13.51 11.08 -4.35
N GLN A 145 13.94 11.12 -3.08
CA GLN A 145 13.98 12.35 -2.30
C GLN A 145 14.93 13.39 -2.91
N ASP A 146 16.10 12.94 -3.37
CA ASP A 146 17.11 13.83 -3.93
C ASP A 146 16.69 14.40 -5.31
N LYS A 147 15.96 13.61 -6.11
CA LYS A 147 15.59 13.99 -7.49
C LYS A 147 14.21 14.61 -7.64
N SER A 148 13.30 14.41 -6.70
CA SER A 148 11.90 14.88 -6.76
C SER A 148 11.50 15.66 -5.52
N PRO A 149 11.49 17.01 -5.58
CA PRO A 149 11.02 17.83 -4.46
C PRO A 149 9.59 17.49 -4.03
N LEU A 150 8.72 17.14 -4.97
CA LEU A 150 7.35 16.70 -4.68
C LEU A 150 7.35 15.44 -3.83
N PHE A 151 8.15 14.42 -4.20
CA PHE A 151 8.25 13.19 -3.44
C PHE A 151 8.85 13.44 -2.05
N ALA A 152 9.93 14.22 -1.97
CA ALA A 152 10.61 14.54 -0.73
C ALA A 152 9.70 15.24 0.30
N SER A 153 8.81 16.12 -0.18
CA SER A 153 7.85 16.81 0.68
C SER A 153 6.60 15.98 1.01
N SER A 154 6.34 14.89 0.27
CA SER A 154 5.11 14.09 0.40
C SER A 154 5.27 12.80 1.17
N LEU A 155 6.48 12.21 1.21
CA LEU A 155 6.68 10.88 1.79
C LEU A 155 8.00 10.77 2.55
N SER A 156 7.95 10.14 3.71
CA SER A 156 9.10 9.73 4.52
C SER A 156 9.09 8.20 4.71
N LEU A 157 10.27 7.61 4.95
CA LEU A 157 10.41 6.17 5.17
C LEU A 157 10.46 5.86 6.67
N ASP A 158 9.60 4.95 7.12
CA ASP A 158 9.60 4.43 8.48
C ASP A 158 9.84 2.90 8.46
N LYS A 159 11.00 2.49 8.95
CA LYS A 159 11.44 1.09 9.05
C LYS A 159 11.32 0.52 10.46
N SER A 160 10.77 1.27 11.40
CA SER A 160 10.70 0.85 12.81
C SER A 160 9.90 -0.44 13.03
N GLY A 161 9.02 -0.80 12.09
CA GLY A 161 8.24 -2.03 12.11
C GLY A 161 8.95 -3.26 11.53
N LEU A 162 10.22 -3.15 11.12
CA LEU A 162 11.04 -4.29 10.68
C LEU A 162 11.80 -4.87 11.88
N LYS A 163 11.56 -6.16 12.16
CA LYS A 163 12.17 -6.87 13.29
C LYS A 163 13.04 -8.05 12.86
N LYS A 164 12.90 -8.48 11.61
CA LYS A 164 13.67 -9.58 11.05
C LYS A 164 14.97 -9.11 10.43
N ASP A 165 15.95 -10.00 10.36
CA ASP A 165 17.15 -9.81 9.58
C ASP A 165 16.94 -10.17 8.11
N TYR A 166 17.59 -9.44 7.23
CA TYR A 166 17.47 -9.60 5.79
C TYR A 166 18.82 -9.95 5.17
N ASP A 167 18.81 -11.01 4.37
CA ASP A 167 20.02 -11.49 3.72
C ASP A 167 20.60 -10.48 2.75
N ILE A 168 21.91 -10.38 2.77
CA ILE A 168 22.66 -9.69 1.73
C ILE A 168 22.66 -10.57 0.50
N ARG A 169 21.99 -10.12 -0.55
CA ARG A 169 21.94 -10.79 -1.83
C ARG A 169 23.13 -10.36 -2.68
N PRO A 170 23.87 -11.32 -3.27
CA PRO A 170 25.01 -10.96 -4.14
C PRO A 170 24.56 -10.13 -5.34
N PHE A 171 23.33 -10.31 -5.77
CA PHE A 171 22.80 -9.71 -6.99
C PHE A 171 21.30 -9.45 -6.90
N ILE A 172 20.87 -8.19 -7.09
CA ILE A 172 19.48 -7.79 -7.23
C ILE A 172 19.35 -6.98 -8.51
N MET A 173 18.55 -7.44 -9.47
CA MET A 173 18.37 -6.77 -10.75
C MET A 173 16.98 -6.16 -10.86
N GLN A 174 16.91 -4.88 -11.24
CA GLN A 174 15.75 -4.24 -11.83
C GLN A 174 15.87 -4.42 -13.35
N SER A 175 14.91 -5.07 -14.00
CA SER A 175 14.94 -5.36 -15.43
C SER A 175 13.73 -4.76 -16.13
N ASN A 176 13.91 -3.58 -16.70
CA ASN A 176 12.86 -2.86 -17.43
C ASN A 176 11.54 -2.75 -16.65
N GLU A 177 11.64 -2.59 -15.34
CA GLU A 177 10.53 -2.46 -14.41
C GLU A 177 10.33 -1.02 -13.96
N SER A 178 9.08 -0.64 -13.65
CA SER A 178 8.85 0.57 -12.86
C SER A 178 9.43 0.40 -11.45
N ASP A 179 9.80 1.49 -10.81
CA ASP A 179 10.30 1.42 -9.44
C ASP A 179 9.23 0.84 -8.49
N TYR A 180 7.95 1.06 -8.78
CA TYR A 180 6.84 0.45 -8.04
C TYR A 180 6.86 -1.09 -8.15
N ALA A 181 6.89 -1.62 -9.37
CA ALA A 181 6.93 -3.06 -9.58
C ALA A 181 8.17 -3.70 -8.94
N PHE A 182 9.33 -3.03 -9.08
CA PHE A 182 10.59 -3.49 -8.51
C PHE A 182 10.56 -3.54 -6.98
N LEU A 183 10.22 -2.44 -6.31
CA LEU A 183 10.20 -2.35 -4.86
C LEU A 183 9.15 -3.27 -4.25
N THR A 184 7.94 -3.31 -4.82
CA THR A 184 6.86 -4.14 -4.29
C THR A 184 7.17 -5.64 -4.41
N ARG A 185 7.76 -6.10 -5.54
CA ARG A 185 8.16 -7.51 -5.65
C ARG A 185 9.28 -7.91 -4.69
N LEU A 186 10.22 -6.99 -4.41
CA LEU A 186 11.26 -7.22 -3.41
C LEU A 186 10.66 -7.36 -2.01
N MET A 187 9.77 -6.44 -1.63
CA MET A 187 9.08 -6.50 -0.33
C MET A 187 8.26 -7.80 -0.20
N ARG A 188 7.53 -8.18 -1.26
CA ARG A 188 6.76 -9.43 -1.30
C ARG A 188 7.65 -10.66 -1.09
N SER A 189 8.82 -10.71 -1.74
CA SER A 189 9.75 -11.85 -1.61
C SER A 189 10.31 -12.02 -0.20
N GLU A 190 10.36 -10.96 0.59
CA GLU A 190 10.83 -10.98 1.98
C GLU A 190 9.69 -11.07 3.01
N GLY A 191 8.43 -11.03 2.55
CA GLY A 191 7.29 -11.00 3.47
C GLY A 191 7.12 -9.66 4.19
N ILE A 192 7.62 -8.57 3.62
CA ILE A 192 7.50 -7.21 4.17
C ILE A 192 6.19 -6.60 3.70
N ASN A 193 5.32 -6.28 4.63
CA ASN A 193 4.15 -5.45 4.37
C ASN A 193 4.54 -3.97 4.38
N TRP A 194 3.86 -3.19 3.55
CA TRP A 194 3.98 -1.74 3.57
C TRP A 194 2.60 -1.08 3.64
N LEU A 195 2.54 0.05 4.28
CA LEU A 195 1.35 0.87 4.40
C LEU A 195 1.70 2.35 4.38
N ILE A 196 0.73 3.14 3.98
CA ILE A 196 0.80 4.59 4.05
C ILE A 196 0.16 5.02 5.37
N ASP A 197 0.96 5.61 6.22
CA ASP A 197 0.55 6.15 7.52
C ASP A 197 0.64 7.68 7.48
N GLU A 198 -0.28 8.37 8.14
CA GLU A 198 -0.22 9.81 8.25
C GLU A 198 0.78 10.22 9.34
N ALA A 199 1.45 11.35 9.15
CA ALA A 199 2.32 11.88 10.19
C ALA A 199 1.53 12.21 11.46
N GLN A 200 0.29 12.68 11.28
CA GLN A 200 -0.66 12.98 12.34
C GLN A 200 -2.08 12.68 11.84
N LEU A 201 -2.73 11.69 12.45
CA LEU A 201 -4.09 11.26 12.08
C LEU A 201 -5.16 12.23 12.55
N ILE A 202 -5.04 12.74 13.78
CA ILE A 202 -5.95 13.73 14.34
C ILE A 202 -5.23 15.07 14.39
N VAL A 203 -5.84 16.08 13.78
CA VAL A 203 -5.26 17.41 13.67
C VAL A 203 -6.15 18.48 14.30
N PRO A 204 -5.56 19.56 14.84
CA PRO A 204 -6.34 20.71 15.28
C PRO A 204 -6.91 21.48 14.08
N SER A 205 -8.01 22.20 14.27
CA SER A 205 -8.64 23.02 13.23
C SER A 205 -7.76 24.17 12.70
N SER A 206 -6.70 24.49 13.44
CA SER A 206 -5.69 25.49 13.04
C SER A 206 -4.52 24.92 12.23
N ALA A 207 -4.53 23.61 11.92
CA ALA A 207 -3.44 22.98 11.17
C ALA A 207 -3.40 23.52 9.73
N THR A 208 -2.34 24.27 9.42
CA THR A 208 -2.13 24.86 8.08
C THR A 208 -1.04 24.17 7.27
N GLN A 209 -0.25 23.28 7.89
CA GLN A 209 0.82 22.57 7.23
C GLN A 209 0.39 21.14 6.88
N ILE A 210 0.73 20.74 5.66
CA ILE A 210 0.61 19.35 5.21
C ILE A 210 1.94 18.67 5.48
N GLN A 211 1.92 17.72 6.42
CA GLN A 211 3.10 16.92 6.76
C GLN A 211 3.27 15.77 5.77
N PRO A 212 4.51 15.33 5.47
CA PRO A 212 4.72 14.16 4.63
C PRO A 212 4.13 12.90 5.30
N GLN A 213 3.49 12.09 4.48
CA GLN A 213 3.08 10.74 4.88
C GLN A 213 4.29 9.89 5.24
N LYS A 214 4.06 8.75 5.87
CA LYS A 214 5.07 7.75 6.18
C LYS A 214 4.81 6.49 5.39
N LEU A 215 5.77 6.07 4.58
CA LEU A 215 5.83 4.71 4.09
C LEU A 215 6.36 3.85 5.24
N ARG A 216 5.47 3.14 5.88
CA ARG A 216 5.81 2.29 7.01
C ARG A 216 5.96 0.85 6.56
N LEU A 217 7.09 0.25 6.88
CA LEU A 217 7.40 -1.15 6.58
C LEU A 217 7.21 -2.00 7.84
N VAL A 218 6.54 -3.15 7.69
CA VAL A 218 6.18 -4.03 8.80
C VAL A 218 6.37 -5.48 8.40
N ASP A 219 7.03 -6.27 9.23
CA ASP A 219 7.25 -7.71 9.05
C ASP A 219 6.78 -8.57 10.23
N ASP A 220 6.26 -7.93 11.28
CA ASP A 220 5.68 -8.57 12.47
C ASP A 220 4.34 -7.93 12.82
N ASN A 221 3.32 -8.77 13.07
CA ASN A 221 1.98 -8.31 13.43
C ASN A 221 1.93 -7.47 14.72
N ASN A 222 2.90 -7.67 15.63
CA ASN A 222 2.96 -6.90 16.88
C ASN A 222 3.30 -5.43 16.65
N GLU A 223 3.88 -5.10 15.51
CA GLU A 223 4.25 -3.74 15.13
C GLU A 223 3.08 -2.94 14.54
N TYR A 224 1.93 -3.56 14.25
CA TYR A 224 0.74 -2.81 13.89
C TYR A 224 0.19 -2.06 15.10
N LYS A 225 -0.09 -0.78 14.92
CA LYS A 225 -0.57 0.10 15.99
C LYS A 225 -2.05 -0.14 16.29
N ALA A 226 -2.46 0.13 17.53
CA ALA A 226 -3.89 0.24 17.83
C ALA A 226 -4.47 1.54 17.29
N LEU A 227 -5.73 1.52 16.88
CA LEU A 227 -6.49 2.75 16.68
C LEU A 227 -6.55 3.54 17.99
N GLU A 228 -6.59 4.86 17.92
CA GLU A 228 -6.84 5.70 19.11
C GLU A 228 -8.17 5.31 19.77
N ARG A 229 -9.18 5.09 18.94
CA ARG A 229 -10.43 4.42 19.33
C ARG A 229 -10.20 2.92 19.45
N ARG A 230 -9.60 2.49 20.55
CA ARG A 230 -9.23 1.10 20.78
C ARG A 230 -10.39 0.11 20.68
N LYS A 231 -11.59 0.51 21.09
CA LYS A 231 -12.80 -0.30 21.12
C LYS A 231 -13.85 0.26 20.20
N ILE A 232 -14.38 -0.59 19.33
CA ILE A 232 -15.48 -0.27 18.42
C ILE A 232 -16.65 -1.18 18.75
N ARG A 233 -17.83 -0.58 18.90
CA ARG A 233 -19.08 -1.30 19.18
C ARG A 233 -19.67 -1.88 17.89
N PHE A 234 -20.29 -3.03 18.02
CA PHE A 234 -21.19 -3.55 16.99
C PHE A 234 -22.61 -3.05 17.26
N HIS A 235 -23.22 -2.38 16.29
CA HIS A 235 -24.61 -1.93 16.39
C HIS A 235 -25.29 -1.98 15.04
N ARG A 236 -26.35 -2.76 14.89
CA ARG A 236 -27.02 -3.02 13.61
C ARG A 236 -27.69 -1.82 12.95
N SER A 237 -28.00 -0.77 13.69
CA SER A 237 -28.73 0.40 13.21
C SER A 237 -27.94 1.69 13.43
N SER A 238 -27.36 2.25 12.37
CA SER A 238 -26.67 3.53 12.43
C SER A 238 -27.60 4.71 12.78
N ALA A 239 -28.87 4.61 12.45
CA ALA A 239 -29.85 5.68 12.67
C ALA A 239 -30.16 5.97 14.16
N THR A 240 -29.91 5.02 15.04
CA THR A 240 -30.16 5.15 16.49
C THR A 240 -28.88 5.33 17.31
N GLU A 241 -27.72 5.22 16.67
CA GLU A 241 -26.42 5.30 17.35
C GLU A 241 -25.85 6.70 17.23
N GLN A 242 -25.35 7.23 18.35
CA GLN A 242 -24.70 8.55 18.38
C GLN A 242 -23.20 8.47 18.07
N GLN A 243 -22.61 7.29 18.22
CA GLN A 243 -21.20 7.03 17.97
C GLN A 243 -21.01 6.20 16.72
N ASP A 244 -19.91 6.42 16.03
CA ASP A 244 -19.50 5.61 14.90
C ASP A 244 -19.31 4.14 15.35
N SER A 245 -19.86 3.20 14.58
CA SER A 245 -19.92 1.77 14.96
C SER A 245 -19.74 0.85 13.75
N ILE A 246 -19.59 -0.42 13.99
CA ILE A 246 -19.69 -1.48 12.97
C ILE A 246 -21.15 -1.91 12.89
N THR A 247 -21.74 -1.77 11.70
CA THR A 247 -23.17 -2.06 11.47
C THR A 247 -23.42 -3.46 10.91
N SER A 248 -22.43 -4.03 10.24
CA SER A 248 -22.46 -5.40 9.72
C SER A 248 -21.07 -6.04 9.88
N PHE A 249 -21.04 -7.30 10.26
CA PHE A 249 -19.82 -8.06 10.45
C PHE A 249 -20.01 -9.48 9.94
N ILE A 250 -19.28 -9.83 8.87
CA ILE A 250 -19.46 -11.09 8.14
C ILE A 250 -18.13 -11.83 8.13
N GLY A 251 -18.08 -13.03 8.69
CA GLY A 251 -16.96 -13.94 8.54
C GLY A 251 -17.02 -14.65 7.19
N GLN A 252 -15.98 -14.52 6.40
CA GLN A 252 -15.83 -15.21 5.12
C GLN A 252 -14.73 -16.25 5.21
N ARG A 253 -14.99 -17.45 4.72
CA ARG A 253 -13.98 -18.50 4.54
C ARG A 253 -13.81 -18.80 3.06
N SER A 254 -12.56 -19.02 2.65
CA SER A 254 -12.22 -19.46 1.30
C SER A 254 -11.34 -20.70 1.36
N LEU A 255 -11.52 -21.57 0.36
CA LEU A 255 -10.68 -22.73 0.20
C LEU A 255 -9.29 -22.28 -0.25
N GLN A 256 -8.27 -22.67 0.52
CA GLN A 256 -6.88 -22.35 0.26
C GLN A 256 -6.03 -23.62 0.22
N SER A 257 -4.81 -23.50 -0.25
CA SER A 257 -3.84 -24.59 -0.18
C SER A 257 -3.58 -25.00 1.27
N THR A 258 -3.50 -26.29 1.50
CA THR A 258 -3.35 -26.88 2.85
C THR A 258 -1.90 -27.32 3.14
N ALA A 259 -1.06 -27.33 2.12
CA ALA A 259 0.37 -27.61 2.25
C ALA A 259 1.16 -26.82 1.20
N VAL A 260 2.38 -26.45 1.56
CA VAL A 260 3.32 -25.76 0.66
C VAL A 260 4.63 -26.54 0.67
N HIS A 261 5.13 -26.80 -0.52
CA HIS A 261 6.40 -27.48 -0.75
C HIS A 261 7.23 -26.61 -1.69
N VAL A 262 8.35 -26.10 -1.23
CA VAL A 262 9.27 -25.27 -2.01
C VAL A 262 10.58 -26.02 -2.17
N GLN A 263 11.03 -26.20 -3.40
CA GLN A 263 12.27 -26.87 -3.75
C GLN A 263 13.18 -25.97 -4.56
N ARG A 264 14.49 -26.13 -4.38
CA ARG A 264 15.50 -25.60 -5.26
C ARG A 264 16.59 -26.63 -5.56
N TRP A 265 17.22 -26.44 -6.68
CA TRP A 265 18.45 -27.13 -7.01
C TRP A 265 19.64 -26.45 -6.31
N GLN A 266 20.49 -27.22 -5.67
CA GLN A 266 21.72 -26.78 -5.05
C GLN A 266 22.91 -27.28 -5.86
N ALA A 267 23.58 -26.36 -6.57
CA ALA A 267 24.56 -26.73 -7.59
C ALA A 267 25.89 -27.25 -7.01
N ASP A 268 26.30 -26.77 -5.85
CA ASP A 268 27.56 -27.09 -5.19
C ASP A 268 27.61 -28.53 -4.62
N VAL A 269 26.48 -29.01 -4.12
CA VAL A 269 26.36 -30.38 -3.57
C VAL A 269 25.59 -31.33 -4.48
N LEU A 270 25.06 -30.85 -5.62
CA LEU A 270 24.24 -31.63 -6.56
C LEU A 270 23.00 -32.27 -5.91
N GLU A 271 22.45 -31.63 -4.91
CA GLU A 271 21.29 -32.08 -4.15
C GLU A 271 20.13 -31.11 -4.28
N GLN A 272 18.97 -31.50 -3.78
CA GLN A 272 17.81 -30.62 -3.65
C GLN A 272 17.74 -30.09 -2.22
N GLU A 273 17.50 -28.80 -2.08
CA GLU A 273 17.11 -28.22 -0.82
C GLU A 273 15.59 -28.03 -0.82
N GLU A 274 14.96 -28.42 0.26
CA GLU A 274 13.51 -28.42 0.39
C GLU A 274 13.05 -27.70 1.65
N GLY A 275 12.01 -26.89 1.50
CA GLY A 275 11.18 -26.40 2.58
C GLY A 275 9.76 -26.92 2.37
N ALA A 276 9.30 -27.80 3.25
CA ALA A 276 7.98 -28.39 3.11
C ALA A 276 7.21 -28.36 4.43
N GLY A 277 5.92 -28.18 4.36
CA GLY A 277 5.08 -28.24 5.54
C GLY A 277 3.59 -28.04 5.27
N SER A 278 2.79 -28.53 6.19
CA SER A 278 1.37 -28.23 6.22
C SER A 278 1.14 -26.79 6.64
N VAL A 279 0.18 -26.14 6.03
CA VAL A 279 -0.30 -24.81 6.45
C VAL A 279 -0.92 -24.94 7.85
N GLN A 280 -0.20 -24.43 8.84
CA GLN A 280 -0.64 -24.46 10.23
C GLN A 280 -1.64 -23.34 10.47
N SER A 281 -2.94 -23.66 10.40
CA SER A 281 -3.96 -22.65 10.62
C SER A 281 -4.03 -22.25 12.10
N LYS A 282 -3.92 -20.95 12.36
CA LYS A 282 -4.16 -20.33 13.68
C LYS A 282 -5.62 -19.92 13.87
N HIS A 283 -6.47 -20.07 12.86
CA HIS A 283 -7.90 -19.86 13.00
C HIS A 283 -8.52 -20.99 13.84
N GLN A 284 -9.43 -20.63 14.72
CA GLN A 284 -10.17 -21.64 15.46
C GLN A 284 -11.10 -22.42 14.52
N HIS A 285 -10.86 -23.72 14.40
CA HIS A 285 -11.73 -24.67 13.71
C HIS A 285 -12.40 -25.59 14.73
N SER A 286 -13.54 -26.15 14.37
CA SER A 286 -14.05 -27.28 15.13
C SER A 286 -13.08 -28.48 14.97
N GLN A 287 -12.87 -29.24 16.02
CA GLN A 287 -11.91 -30.37 16.02
C GLN A 287 -12.16 -31.41 14.91
N ASN A 288 -13.37 -31.45 14.37
CA ASN A 288 -13.79 -32.42 13.37
C ASN A 288 -13.66 -31.94 11.92
N GLN A 289 -13.12 -30.73 11.67
CA GLN A 289 -13.03 -30.15 10.32
C GLN A 289 -11.62 -29.62 10.07
N ASN A 290 -10.66 -30.52 10.01
CA ASN A 290 -9.30 -30.19 9.65
C ASN A 290 -9.15 -30.14 8.11
N ASN A 291 -8.92 -28.96 7.55
CA ASN A 291 -8.71 -28.77 6.12
C ASN A 291 -7.45 -29.45 5.58
N ALA A 292 -6.48 -29.80 6.42
CA ALA A 292 -5.27 -30.53 6.03
C ALA A 292 -5.59 -31.86 5.32
N SER A 293 -6.71 -32.50 5.66
CA SER A 293 -7.16 -33.74 5.03
C SER A 293 -7.58 -33.58 3.55
N LEU A 294 -7.74 -32.36 3.07
CA LEU A 294 -8.13 -32.08 1.67
C LEU A 294 -6.99 -32.31 0.69
N GLY A 295 -5.73 -32.37 1.17
CA GLY A 295 -4.57 -32.71 0.33
C GLY A 295 -4.30 -31.69 -0.80
N LEU A 296 -4.57 -30.41 -0.56
CA LEU A 296 -4.35 -29.34 -1.53
C LEU A 296 -2.93 -28.77 -1.36
N GLU A 297 -1.99 -29.34 -2.09
CA GLU A 297 -0.59 -28.97 -2.02
C GLU A 297 -0.17 -28.05 -3.17
N GLN A 298 0.65 -27.05 -2.83
CA GLN A 298 1.36 -26.19 -3.77
C GLN A 298 2.83 -26.57 -3.78
N ALA A 299 3.28 -27.19 -4.87
CA ALA A 299 4.67 -27.54 -5.07
C ALA A 299 5.35 -26.52 -5.99
N TRP A 300 6.39 -25.86 -5.48
CA TRP A 300 7.14 -24.83 -6.18
C TRP A 300 8.58 -25.25 -6.39
N HIS A 301 9.02 -25.29 -7.63
CA HIS A 301 10.43 -25.33 -7.98
C HIS A 301 10.89 -23.90 -8.27
N ILE A 302 11.78 -23.38 -7.43
CA ILE A 302 12.30 -22.01 -7.54
C ILE A 302 13.83 -22.04 -7.48
N SER A 303 14.46 -21.18 -8.28
CA SER A 303 15.90 -20.99 -8.27
C SER A 303 16.17 -19.48 -8.11
N PRO A 304 16.03 -18.94 -6.89
CA PRO A 304 16.33 -17.53 -6.67
C PRO A 304 17.83 -17.31 -6.85
N ALA A 305 18.18 -16.39 -7.74
CA ALA A 305 19.57 -16.10 -8.12
C ALA A 305 20.45 -15.53 -7.00
N TRP A 306 19.89 -15.27 -5.82
CA TRP A 306 20.63 -14.74 -4.66
C TRP A 306 21.06 -15.81 -3.67
N ILE A 307 20.84 -17.07 -3.98
CA ILE A 307 21.20 -18.15 -3.08
C ILE A 307 22.68 -18.52 -3.28
N GLN A 308 23.28 -19.03 -2.24
CA GLN A 308 24.72 -19.16 -1.99
C GLN A 308 25.51 -19.91 -3.07
N ASP A 309 24.87 -20.85 -3.79
CA ASP A 309 25.49 -21.59 -4.89
C ASP A 309 25.95 -20.73 -6.08
N LEU A 310 25.52 -19.45 -6.13
CA LEU A 310 25.98 -18.51 -7.15
C LEU A 310 27.06 -17.55 -6.63
N ASN A 311 27.40 -17.61 -5.35
CA ASN A 311 28.18 -16.55 -4.75
C ASN A 311 29.68 -16.77 -4.75
N GLY A 312 30.24 -17.91 -5.06
CA GLY A 312 31.68 -18.13 -5.14
C GLY A 312 32.59 -17.52 -4.04
N GLU A 313 32.03 -16.69 -3.17
CA GLU A 313 32.67 -16.15 -1.98
C GLU A 313 31.81 -16.57 -0.79
N ASP A 314 32.42 -17.18 0.21
CA ASP A 314 31.80 -17.70 1.44
C ASP A 314 31.26 -16.58 2.34
N GLN A 315 30.41 -15.70 1.82
CA GLN A 315 29.67 -14.77 2.65
C GLN A 315 28.45 -15.51 3.21
N ALA A 316 28.49 -15.79 4.50
CA ALA A 316 27.33 -16.30 5.21
C ALA A 316 26.12 -15.38 4.98
N THR A 317 25.04 -15.91 4.46
CA THR A 317 23.76 -15.21 4.46
C THR A 317 23.23 -15.16 5.90
N ALA A 318 22.46 -14.12 6.24
CA ALA A 318 21.89 -13.99 7.58
C ALA A 318 20.97 -15.17 7.97
N SER A 319 20.42 -15.86 6.99
CA SER A 319 19.53 -17.02 7.16
C SER A 319 20.24 -18.38 7.16
N ASN A 320 21.55 -18.44 6.98
CA ASN A 320 22.30 -19.72 6.88
C ASN A 320 21.62 -20.73 5.94
N ASN A 321 21.24 -20.35 4.73
CA ASN A 321 20.49 -21.14 3.76
C ASN A 321 19.02 -21.43 4.11
N ASN A 322 18.45 -20.84 5.14
CA ASN A 322 17.04 -20.97 5.47
C ASN A 322 16.12 -20.13 4.55
N GLN A 323 16.61 -19.65 3.41
CA GLN A 323 15.81 -18.84 2.47
C GLN A 323 14.61 -19.60 1.93
N ILE A 324 14.80 -20.87 1.60
CA ILE A 324 13.72 -21.74 1.10
C ILE A 324 12.67 -21.94 2.17
N GLU A 325 13.09 -22.18 3.42
CA GLU A 325 12.19 -22.27 4.57
C GLU A 325 11.43 -20.97 4.80
N LYS A 326 12.09 -19.82 4.70
CA LYS A 326 11.46 -18.50 4.83
C LYS A 326 10.39 -18.25 3.76
N ILE A 327 10.68 -18.63 2.51
CA ILE A 327 9.70 -18.54 1.41
C ILE A 327 8.51 -19.46 1.67
N ASN A 328 8.79 -20.70 2.08
CA ASN A 328 7.77 -21.68 2.45
C ASN A 328 6.85 -21.16 3.58
N GLN A 329 7.44 -20.61 4.64
CA GLN A 329 6.70 -20.03 5.77
C GLN A 329 5.85 -18.85 5.34
N ASN A 330 6.37 -17.93 4.52
CA ASN A 330 5.62 -16.78 4.03
C ASN A 330 4.43 -17.22 3.17
N LEU A 331 4.60 -18.20 2.28
CA LEU A 331 3.50 -18.75 1.49
C LEU A 331 2.44 -19.43 2.39
N SER A 332 2.89 -20.21 3.39
CA SER A 332 1.99 -20.85 4.35
C SER A 332 1.18 -19.82 5.16
N HIS A 333 1.83 -18.77 5.64
CA HIS A 333 1.16 -17.68 6.35
C HIS A 333 0.15 -16.93 5.45
N TYR A 334 0.49 -16.72 4.17
CA TYR A 334 -0.43 -16.10 3.23
C TYR A 334 -1.70 -16.94 3.05
N TYR A 335 -1.57 -18.26 2.81
CA TYR A 335 -2.73 -19.14 2.66
C TYR A 335 -3.56 -19.25 3.95
N ASP A 336 -2.92 -19.28 5.12
CA ASP A 336 -3.65 -19.22 6.39
C ASP A 336 -4.45 -17.93 6.50
N ALA A 337 -3.82 -16.79 6.27
CA ALA A 337 -4.49 -15.48 6.34
C ALA A 337 -5.67 -15.38 5.35
N GLN A 338 -5.51 -15.91 4.12
CA GLN A 338 -6.57 -15.90 3.11
C GLN A 338 -7.72 -16.89 3.41
N SER A 339 -7.48 -17.89 4.23
CA SER A 339 -8.50 -18.93 4.55
C SER A 339 -9.69 -18.38 5.32
N LYS A 340 -9.50 -17.30 6.10
CA LYS A 340 -10.57 -16.65 6.87
C LYS A 340 -10.32 -15.15 6.99
N GLN A 341 -11.27 -14.38 6.49
CA GLN A 341 -11.30 -12.92 6.61
C GLN A 341 -12.66 -12.46 7.12
N PHE A 342 -12.75 -11.21 7.52
CA PHE A 342 -14.01 -10.59 7.91
C PHE A 342 -14.26 -9.34 7.10
N ILE A 343 -15.51 -9.18 6.67
CA ILE A 343 -15.97 -7.98 5.96
C ILE A 343 -16.93 -7.26 6.90
N ALA A 344 -16.67 -5.99 7.14
CA ALA A 344 -17.48 -5.18 8.03
C ALA A 344 -17.95 -3.91 7.33
N ASN A 345 -19.25 -3.62 7.39
CA ASN A 345 -19.74 -2.27 7.08
C ASN A 345 -19.67 -1.42 8.36
N SER A 346 -19.25 -0.18 8.21
CA SER A 346 -18.92 0.67 9.33
C SER A 346 -19.21 2.14 9.03
N THR A 347 -19.51 2.90 10.09
CA THR A 347 -19.58 4.38 10.06
C THR A 347 -18.31 5.02 10.64
N VAL A 348 -17.33 4.23 11.10
CA VAL A 348 -16.12 4.69 11.77
C VAL A 348 -15.20 5.45 10.82
N ARG A 349 -15.23 6.79 10.88
CA ARG A 349 -14.50 7.68 9.98
C ARG A 349 -13.00 7.66 10.19
N ASP A 350 -12.56 7.47 11.43
CA ASP A 350 -11.16 7.39 11.87
C ASP A 350 -10.56 5.96 11.78
N ALA A 351 -11.25 5.03 11.09
CA ALA A 351 -10.68 3.73 10.77
C ALA A 351 -9.48 3.89 9.82
N GLN A 352 -8.32 3.36 10.19
CA GLN A 352 -7.06 3.45 9.44
C GLN A 352 -6.52 2.07 9.11
N VAL A 353 -6.09 1.87 7.85
CA VAL A 353 -5.46 0.63 7.40
C VAL A 353 -4.10 0.45 8.08
N GLY A 354 -3.78 -0.79 8.47
CA GLY A 354 -2.58 -1.11 9.24
C GLY A 354 -2.71 -0.79 10.73
N TYR A 355 -3.93 -0.52 11.19
CA TYR A 355 -4.25 -0.35 12.61
C TYR A 355 -5.26 -1.42 13.05
N TRP A 356 -5.24 -1.75 14.32
CA TRP A 356 -6.13 -2.73 14.90
C TRP A 356 -7.03 -2.15 15.99
N PHE A 357 -8.17 -2.78 16.21
CA PHE A 357 -9.15 -2.44 17.24
C PHE A 357 -9.74 -3.69 17.86
N GLU A 358 -10.39 -3.53 19.01
CA GLU A 358 -11.18 -4.56 19.68
C GLU A 358 -12.66 -4.38 19.34
N LEU A 359 -13.31 -5.44 18.82
CA LEU A 359 -14.74 -5.43 18.53
C LEU A 359 -15.52 -5.85 19.77
N ASN A 360 -16.47 -5.03 20.20
CA ASN A 360 -17.32 -5.25 21.38
C ASN A 360 -18.80 -5.26 21.01
N GLU A 361 -19.62 -5.83 21.89
CA GLU A 361 -21.07 -5.93 21.79
C GLU A 361 -21.55 -6.74 20.57
N HIS A 362 -20.69 -7.64 20.07
CA HIS A 362 -21.07 -8.59 19.02
C HIS A 362 -21.35 -9.97 19.62
N PRO A 363 -22.54 -10.56 19.38
CA PRO A 363 -22.99 -11.78 20.10
C PRO A 363 -22.03 -12.97 20.00
N GLU A 364 -21.36 -13.13 18.85
CA GLU A 364 -20.40 -14.22 18.62
C GLU A 364 -19.00 -13.84 19.13
N ILE A 365 -18.54 -12.62 18.82
CA ILE A 365 -17.16 -12.21 19.14
C ILE A 365 -16.96 -12.03 20.63
N ASP A 366 -18.00 -11.64 21.38
CA ASP A 366 -17.94 -11.47 22.83
C ASP A 366 -17.77 -12.80 23.60
N GLN A 367 -17.97 -13.93 22.93
CA GLN A 367 -17.66 -15.25 23.48
C GLN A 367 -16.16 -15.57 23.49
N HIS A 368 -15.37 -14.78 22.74
CA HIS A 368 -13.91 -14.88 22.70
C HIS A 368 -13.25 -13.96 23.72
N SER A 369 -11.97 -14.18 23.97
CA SER A 369 -11.18 -13.38 24.92
C SER A 369 -9.83 -12.95 24.30
N GLY A 370 -9.24 -11.87 24.85
CA GLY A 370 -7.92 -11.41 24.47
C GLY A 370 -7.82 -11.04 22.99
N SER A 371 -6.74 -11.47 22.35
CA SER A 371 -6.41 -11.13 20.95
C SER A 371 -7.41 -11.68 19.91
N ASP A 372 -8.29 -12.62 20.30
CA ASP A 372 -9.31 -13.14 19.38
C ASP A 372 -10.43 -12.14 19.10
N LYS A 373 -10.54 -11.08 19.91
CA LYS A 373 -11.44 -9.94 19.70
C LYS A 373 -10.77 -8.77 18.96
N GLU A 374 -9.47 -8.87 18.71
CA GLU A 374 -8.68 -7.82 18.07
C GLU A 374 -8.59 -8.06 16.56
N PHE A 375 -8.90 -7.02 15.79
CA PHE A 375 -8.96 -7.07 14.33
C PHE A 375 -8.06 -6.01 13.71
N LEU A 376 -7.17 -6.43 12.84
CA LEU A 376 -6.34 -5.59 11.98
C LEU A 376 -7.14 -5.18 10.74
N ILE A 377 -7.16 -3.90 10.41
CA ILE A 377 -7.76 -3.39 9.19
C ILE A 377 -6.75 -3.55 8.05
N THR A 378 -7.04 -4.44 7.11
CA THR A 378 -6.16 -4.71 5.95
C THR A 378 -6.55 -3.93 4.72
N SER A 379 -7.84 -3.58 4.57
CA SER A 379 -8.34 -2.74 3.49
C SER A 379 -9.56 -1.95 3.95
N LYS A 380 -9.73 -0.78 3.36
CA LYS A 380 -10.87 0.12 3.59
C LYS A 380 -11.30 0.72 2.26
N THR A 381 -12.57 0.55 1.90
CA THR A 381 -13.24 1.40 0.93
C THR A 381 -14.14 2.36 1.66
N PHE A 382 -14.19 3.61 1.26
CA PHE A 382 -14.92 4.62 2.00
C PHE A 382 -15.51 5.67 1.09
N TYR A 383 -16.63 6.18 1.56
CA TYR A 383 -17.37 7.24 0.91
C TYR A 383 -17.79 8.26 1.97
N ASN A 384 -17.67 9.54 1.65
CA ASN A 384 -18.20 10.60 2.50
C ASN A 384 -18.62 11.81 1.65
N GLN A 385 -19.71 12.44 2.05
CA GLN A 385 -20.27 13.59 1.39
C GLN A 385 -20.45 14.75 2.36
N ASN A 386 -20.13 15.96 1.91
CA ASN A 386 -20.29 17.15 2.74
C ASN A 386 -21.76 17.50 2.95
N ASN A 387 -22.05 18.09 4.10
CA ASN A 387 -23.39 18.50 4.52
C ASN A 387 -23.75 19.87 3.93
N LEU A 388 -24.27 19.88 2.71
CA LEU A 388 -24.73 21.08 2.03
C LEU A 388 -26.24 21.28 2.16
N PRO A 389 -26.73 22.53 2.01
CA PRO A 389 -28.17 22.83 1.89
C PRO A 389 -28.81 22.03 0.74
N LYS A 390 -30.11 21.69 0.92
CA LYS A 390 -30.82 20.81 -0.02
C LYS A 390 -30.83 21.37 -1.46
N ASP A 391 -31.11 22.66 -1.63
CA ASP A 391 -31.18 23.31 -2.94
C ASP A 391 -29.85 23.23 -3.69
N LEU A 392 -28.73 23.44 -2.96
CA LEU A 392 -27.39 23.33 -3.50
C LEU A 392 -27.03 21.87 -3.85
N SER A 393 -27.45 20.92 -3.02
CA SER A 393 -27.25 19.49 -3.28
C SER A 393 -27.98 19.04 -4.55
N GLU A 394 -29.20 19.51 -4.79
CA GLU A 394 -29.96 19.21 -6.01
C GLU A 394 -29.30 19.82 -7.26
N GLN A 395 -28.76 21.02 -7.17
CA GLN A 395 -28.01 21.66 -8.25
C GLN A 395 -26.74 20.87 -8.59
N ILE A 396 -25.97 20.46 -7.57
CA ILE A 396 -24.76 19.65 -7.74
C ILE A 396 -25.09 18.29 -8.36
N ASN A 397 -26.15 17.62 -7.93
CA ASN A 397 -26.56 16.32 -8.48
C ASN A 397 -26.90 16.43 -9.97
N ARG A 398 -27.54 17.52 -10.42
CA ARG A 398 -27.76 17.78 -11.84
C ARG A 398 -26.46 17.91 -12.62
N LEU A 399 -25.50 18.69 -12.09
CA LEU A 399 -24.19 18.86 -12.72
C LEU A 399 -23.39 17.53 -12.76
N LEU A 400 -23.48 16.71 -11.72
CA LEU A 400 -22.87 15.36 -11.67
C LEU A 400 -23.45 14.45 -12.75
N GLN A 401 -24.78 14.45 -12.92
CA GLN A 401 -25.45 13.70 -13.99
C GLN A 401 -25.00 14.16 -15.36
N GLN A 402 -24.98 15.47 -15.61
CA GLN A 402 -24.52 16.06 -16.87
C GLN A 402 -23.04 15.77 -17.16
N SER A 403 -22.22 15.59 -16.14
CA SER A 403 -20.81 15.26 -16.25
C SER A 403 -20.54 13.76 -16.38
N ASN A 404 -21.57 12.90 -16.27
CA ASN A 404 -21.45 11.44 -16.15
C ASN A 404 -20.55 11.00 -14.96
N TRP A 405 -20.60 11.74 -13.86
CA TRP A 405 -19.82 11.48 -12.63
C TRP A 405 -20.70 11.00 -11.48
N VAL A 406 -21.84 10.43 -11.80
CA VAL A 406 -22.69 9.77 -10.81
C VAL A 406 -22.02 8.48 -10.37
N ASN A 407 -21.82 8.31 -9.09
CA ASN A 407 -21.26 7.08 -8.56
C ASN A 407 -22.35 6.01 -8.45
N SER A 408 -22.18 4.91 -9.20
CA SER A 408 -23.10 3.77 -9.15
C SER A 408 -22.97 2.95 -7.86
N ASN A 409 -21.93 3.17 -7.08
CA ASN A 409 -21.67 2.44 -5.82
C ASN A 409 -22.44 3.02 -4.64
N VAL A 410 -23.02 4.21 -4.77
CA VAL A 410 -23.96 4.74 -3.80
C VAL A 410 -25.31 4.13 -4.11
N ASP A 411 -25.64 3.09 -3.39
CA ASP A 411 -26.98 2.49 -3.45
C ASP A 411 -28.01 3.60 -3.24
N SER A 412 -28.82 3.86 -4.26
CA SER A 412 -29.84 4.93 -4.26
C SER A 412 -30.86 4.77 -3.12
N ASN A 413 -30.84 3.62 -2.46
CA ASN A 413 -31.67 3.26 -1.32
C ASN A 413 -31.00 3.50 0.04
N ASN A 414 -29.71 3.87 0.09
CA ASN A 414 -29.03 4.16 1.35
C ASN A 414 -28.80 5.66 1.50
N PRO A 415 -29.58 6.36 2.34
CA PRO A 415 -29.48 7.81 2.54
C PRO A 415 -28.29 8.24 3.40
N GLU A 416 -27.40 7.33 3.77
CA GLU A 416 -26.24 7.64 4.60
C GLU A 416 -25.24 8.50 3.85
N ARG A 417 -24.81 9.62 4.46
CA ARG A 417 -23.83 10.54 3.89
C ARG A 417 -22.42 9.96 3.85
N GLN A 418 -22.19 8.92 4.63
CA GLN A 418 -20.90 8.29 4.76
C GLN A 418 -21.05 6.79 5.03
N ALA A 419 -20.15 6.02 4.47
CA ALA A 419 -20.03 4.59 4.73
C ALA A 419 -18.59 4.14 4.50
N ASN A 420 -18.20 3.13 5.26
CA ASN A 420 -16.94 2.42 5.07
C ASN A 420 -17.24 0.93 4.94
N GLN A 421 -16.49 0.25 4.09
CA GLN A 421 -16.37 -1.20 4.13
C GLN A 421 -14.93 -1.54 4.50
N LEU A 422 -14.77 -2.34 5.52
CA LEU A 422 -13.49 -2.77 6.05
C LEU A 422 -13.27 -4.24 5.76
N VAL A 423 -12.09 -4.60 5.28
CA VAL A 423 -11.60 -5.98 5.29
C VAL A 423 -10.69 -6.14 6.49
N LEU A 424 -11.00 -7.14 7.30
CA LEU A 424 -10.39 -7.32 8.62
C LEU A 424 -9.76 -8.71 8.73
N GLN A 425 -8.62 -8.75 9.38
CA GLN A 425 -7.93 -9.98 9.77
C GLN A 425 -7.81 -10.02 11.29
N ARG A 426 -7.94 -11.19 11.91
CA ARG A 426 -7.59 -11.30 13.35
C ARG A 426 -6.13 -10.94 13.56
N ARG A 427 -5.84 -10.14 14.58
CA ARG A 427 -4.48 -9.63 14.85
C ARG A 427 -3.47 -10.74 15.11
N ASN A 428 -3.89 -11.87 15.69
CA ASN A 428 -3.02 -13.01 15.98
C ASN A 428 -2.67 -13.86 14.74
N ILE A 429 -3.27 -13.58 13.59
CA ILE A 429 -2.96 -14.25 12.33
C ILE A 429 -1.86 -13.48 11.61
N THR A 430 -0.77 -14.14 11.32
CA THR A 430 0.38 -13.52 10.64
C THR A 430 -0.02 -13.00 9.26
N THR A 431 0.14 -11.70 9.07
CA THR A 431 -0.19 -11.03 7.80
C THR A 431 1.08 -10.85 6.99
N VAL A 432 1.10 -11.40 5.79
CA VAL A 432 2.20 -11.25 4.83
C VAL A 432 1.64 -10.83 3.47
N PRO A 433 2.41 -10.13 2.64
CA PRO A 433 1.96 -9.78 1.29
C PRO A 433 1.86 -11.03 0.42
N GLU A 434 0.97 -10.98 -0.56
CA GLU A 434 0.92 -12.01 -1.60
C GLU A 434 2.26 -12.11 -2.33
N TYR A 435 2.82 -13.31 -2.38
CA TYR A 435 4.00 -13.60 -3.17
C TYR A 435 3.75 -14.79 -4.10
N HIS A 436 3.89 -14.54 -5.41
CA HIS A 436 3.81 -15.59 -6.42
C HIS A 436 5.17 -15.71 -7.11
N PRO A 437 5.94 -16.78 -6.83
CA PRO A 437 7.33 -16.87 -7.25
C PRO A 437 7.57 -16.72 -8.76
N LEU A 438 6.60 -17.09 -9.59
CA LEU A 438 6.70 -17.00 -11.05
C LEU A 438 6.19 -15.68 -11.63
N GLN A 439 5.17 -15.08 -11.01
CA GLN A 439 4.57 -13.83 -11.51
C GLN A 439 5.33 -12.59 -11.00
N HIS A 440 5.75 -12.62 -9.74
CA HIS A 440 6.47 -11.52 -9.11
C HIS A 440 7.98 -11.59 -9.37
N ARG A 441 8.36 -11.80 -10.61
CA ARG A 441 9.75 -11.77 -11.08
C ARG A 441 9.84 -10.88 -12.32
N PRO A 442 11.02 -10.27 -12.58
CA PRO A 442 11.19 -9.49 -13.80
C PRO A 442 11.13 -10.39 -15.03
N SER A 443 10.53 -9.89 -16.10
CA SER A 443 10.66 -10.51 -17.41
C SER A 443 12.07 -10.22 -17.93
N THR A 444 12.85 -11.25 -18.13
CA THR A 444 14.22 -11.15 -18.63
C THR A 444 14.29 -11.59 -20.10
N HIS A 445 15.10 -10.90 -20.86
CA HIS A 445 15.43 -11.24 -22.23
C HIS A 445 16.95 -11.40 -22.37
N PRO A 446 17.46 -12.07 -23.42
CA PRO A 446 18.89 -12.10 -23.69
C PRO A 446 19.48 -10.70 -23.69
N GLN A 447 20.52 -10.47 -22.92
CA GLN A 447 21.15 -9.16 -22.74
C GLN A 447 22.59 -9.19 -23.22
N ARG A 448 23.05 -8.05 -23.72
CA ARG A 448 24.45 -7.87 -24.06
C ARG A 448 25.21 -7.33 -22.85
N ALA A 449 26.40 -7.84 -22.67
CA ALA A 449 27.29 -7.43 -21.61
C ALA A 449 28.72 -7.27 -22.14
N LYS A 450 29.51 -6.43 -21.46
CA LYS A 450 30.94 -6.31 -21.66
C LYS A 450 31.65 -7.16 -20.61
N VAL A 451 32.52 -8.05 -21.04
CA VAL A 451 33.42 -8.77 -20.14
C VAL A 451 34.41 -7.75 -19.55
N VAL A 452 34.62 -7.79 -18.26
CA VAL A 452 35.54 -6.90 -17.54
C VAL A 452 36.47 -7.71 -16.64
N GLY A 453 37.70 -7.21 -16.50
CA GLY A 453 38.75 -7.82 -15.69
C GLY A 453 39.85 -6.82 -15.37
N PRO A 454 40.90 -7.22 -14.63
CA PRO A 454 42.06 -6.40 -14.38
C PRO A 454 42.74 -5.96 -15.69
N SER A 455 43.34 -4.78 -15.63
CA SER A 455 44.06 -4.24 -16.80
C SER A 455 45.28 -5.11 -17.11
N GLY A 456 45.39 -5.56 -18.37
CA GLY A 456 46.51 -6.38 -18.85
C GLY A 456 46.28 -7.89 -18.83
N GLU A 457 45.13 -8.36 -18.35
CA GLU A 457 44.72 -9.74 -18.46
C GLU A 457 43.81 -9.95 -19.69
N GLU A 458 44.13 -10.94 -20.53
CA GLU A 458 43.30 -11.28 -21.70
C GLU A 458 42.12 -12.16 -21.29
N ILE A 459 42.29 -13.02 -20.28
CA ILE A 459 41.27 -13.92 -19.72
C ILE A 459 41.30 -13.76 -18.21
N HIS A 460 40.17 -13.32 -17.63
CA HIS A 460 39.99 -13.25 -16.18
C HIS A 460 38.78 -14.05 -15.78
N VAL A 461 39.02 -15.21 -15.17
CA VAL A 461 38.01 -16.10 -14.63
C VAL A 461 38.31 -16.42 -13.17
N ASP A 462 37.27 -16.71 -12.39
CA ASP A 462 37.47 -17.21 -11.04
C ASP A 462 37.80 -18.72 -10.99
N GLU A 463 37.91 -19.28 -9.81
CA GLU A 463 38.20 -20.72 -9.59
C GLU A 463 37.16 -21.68 -10.21
N TRP A 464 35.93 -21.15 -10.47
CA TRP A 464 34.82 -21.87 -11.09
C TRP A 464 34.74 -21.65 -12.60
N GLY A 465 35.70 -20.95 -13.19
CA GLY A 465 35.67 -20.64 -14.61
C GLY A 465 34.63 -19.54 -15.00
N ARG A 466 34.17 -18.74 -14.07
CA ARG A 466 33.14 -17.71 -14.29
C ARG A 466 33.78 -16.40 -14.67
N ILE A 467 33.08 -15.63 -15.54
CA ILE A 467 33.52 -14.34 -16.01
C ILE A 467 32.81 -13.20 -15.31
N LYS A 468 33.49 -12.07 -15.14
CA LYS A 468 32.88 -10.82 -14.71
C LYS A 468 32.34 -10.05 -15.90
N VAL A 469 31.08 -9.59 -15.78
CA VAL A 469 30.45 -8.84 -16.87
C VAL A 469 29.78 -7.58 -16.36
N ARG A 470 29.71 -6.56 -17.20
CA ARG A 470 28.86 -5.39 -16.99
C ARG A 470 27.80 -5.37 -18.07
N PHE A 471 26.54 -5.31 -17.68
CA PHE A 471 25.43 -5.19 -18.62
C PHE A 471 25.45 -3.81 -19.32
N LEU A 472 25.20 -3.81 -20.63
CA LEU A 472 25.20 -2.57 -21.43
C LEU A 472 23.96 -1.68 -21.18
N PHE A 473 22.93 -2.21 -20.54
CA PHE A 473 21.75 -1.43 -20.15
C PHE A 473 21.98 -0.54 -18.94
N THR A 474 23.02 -0.79 -18.14
CA THR A 474 23.29 -0.02 -16.93
C THR A 474 23.79 1.37 -17.28
N ARG A 475 23.09 2.41 -16.82
CA ARG A 475 23.48 3.80 -17.04
C ARG A 475 24.69 4.18 -16.17
N ASN A 476 25.47 5.16 -16.61
CA ASN A 476 26.65 5.61 -15.86
C ASN A 476 26.32 6.06 -14.43
N GLU A 477 25.17 6.70 -14.22
CA GLU A 477 24.70 7.13 -12.89
C GLU A 477 24.36 5.96 -11.95
N ASP A 478 24.04 4.79 -12.49
CA ASP A 478 23.70 3.59 -11.73
C ASP A 478 24.91 2.69 -11.42
N HIS A 479 26.10 3.00 -11.95
CA HIS A 479 27.33 2.21 -11.73
C HIS A 479 27.78 2.17 -10.27
N SER A 480 27.39 3.17 -9.46
CA SER A 480 27.66 3.16 -8.01
C SER A 480 26.94 2.05 -7.27
N HIS A 481 25.91 1.48 -7.85
CA HIS A 481 25.11 0.40 -7.24
C HIS A 481 25.62 -1.00 -7.61
N ASP A 482 26.41 -1.11 -8.69
CA ASP A 482 26.98 -2.37 -9.18
C ASP A 482 28.38 -2.68 -8.59
N GLY A 483 28.72 -2.11 -7.42
CA GLY A 483 29.99 -2.34 -6.76
C GLY A 483 31.19 -1.63 -7.37
N GLY A 484 30.93 -0.59 -8.19
CA GLY A 484 31.98 0.31 -8.72
C GLY A 484 32.62 -0.14 -10.00
N ALA A 485 32.13 -1.16 -10.68
CA ALA A 485 32.45 -1.51 -12.06
C ALA A 485 32.03 -2.93 -12.53
N MET A 486 31.55 -3.82 -11.67
CA MET A 486 31.47 -5.21 -12.11
C MET A 486 30.19 -5.88 -11.59
N THR A 487 29.29 -6.17 -12.51
CA THR A 487 28.24 -7.13 -12.27
C THR A 487 28.86 -8.52 -12.44
N MET A 488 28.95 -9.31 -11.41
CA MET A 488 29.29 -10.72 -11.53
C MET A 488 28.03 -11.44 -11.99
N THR A 489 28.05 -11.92 -13.22
CA THR A 489 27.07 -12.88 -13.68
C THR A 489 27.77 -14.20 -13.81
N LEU A 490 27.39 -15.14 -12.97
CA LEU A 490 27.85 -16.50 -13.02
C LEU A 490 27.09 -17.20 -14.15
N ILE A 491 27.67 -17.28 -15.33
CA ILE A 491 27.17 -18.12 -16.40
C ILE A 491 28.13 -19.30 -16.46
N PRO A 492 27.76 -20.46 -15.93
CA PRO A 492 28.44 -21.68 -16.32
C PRO A 492 28.30 -21.82 -17.83
N LEU A 493 29.38 -22.01 -18.55
CA LEU A 493 29.41 -22.18 -20.02
C LEU A 493 28.51 -23.29 -20.57
N GLY A 494 27.72 -23.95 -19.72
CA GLY A 494 26.84 -25.08 -20.08
C GLY A 494 25.33 -24.75 -20.16
N TRP A 495 24.90 -23.54 -19.89
CA TRP A 495 23.45 -23.20 -19.79
C TRP A 495 23.00 -22.12 -20.81
N MET A 496 23.49 -22.18 -22.01
CA MET A 496 22.92 -21.47 -23.15
C MET A 496 22.05 -22.41 -23.98
N TYR A 497 20.91 -22.83 -23.46
CA TYR A 497 19.79 -23.38 -24.23
C TYR A 497 18.47 -22.96 -23.61
#